data_b1fbf64ca6b721d0ff5f915f7e52d642
#
_entry.id   b1fbf64ca6b721d0ff5f915f7e52d642
#
_cell.length_a   1.000
_cell.length_b   1.000
_cell.length_c   1.000
_cell.angle_alpha   90.00
_cell.angle_beta   90.00
_cell.angle_gamma   90.00
#
_symmetry.space_group_name_H-M   'P 1'
#
loop_
_entity.id
_entity.type
_entity.pdbx_description
1 polymer ?
#
loop_
_entity_poly.entity_id
_entity_poly.type
_entity_poly.pdbx_seq_one_letter_code
_entity_poly.pdbx_strand_id
1 'polypeptide(L)'
;TFSINTEGGYAGLKRKGDLEYTEERSANGEQFENGEFKSLDDFDIHETFGLGNLAVDHKFNDKGHNLSGSFFLKYGGDALEYFQSDLFDKNNVRQQGHRAWEAEHRWTVRAKADYVFPYSKTGQIKAGYQYFSYSEDGDYSMQFWNPDTKEFFWRDDIYNTFYFQQGINSLYAIVGDSYRSFDFQVGLRGEHTHQVLRSSKDWANRLQKRFELFPSAHIGYNLTQNQKLLFAYSRRTTRPELYFMEPYITYKDYYTAEIGNPDIRPEYIHSFELNYSLTSGDNALSASLFHRTRKDKIERLRVPYQAGVTLDSMANVGHDYS
;
A
#
# COMPACT_ATOMS: atom_id res chain seq x y z
N THR A 1 -22.24 24.56 4.02
CA THR A 1 -21.52 24.60 2.74
C THR A 1 -21.67 23.27 2.04
N PHE A 2 -21.78 23.30 0.74
CA PHE A 2 -21.88 22.10 -0.10
C PHE A 2 -20.89 22.23 -1.26
N SER A 3 -20.18 21.17 -1.61
CA SER A 3 -19.27 21.13 -2.76
C SER A 3 -19.38 19.82 -3.52
N ILE A 4 -19.23 19.90 -4.84
CA ILE A 4 -19.14 18.78 -5.76
C ILE A 4 -17.88 19.01 -6.63
N ASN A 5 -17.07 17.98 -6.72
CA ASN A 5 -15.95 17.92 -7.66
C ASN A 5 -16.04 16.64 -8.49
N THR A 6 -15.80 16.74 -9.78
CA THR A 6 -15.71 15.58 -10.67
C THR A 6 -14.47 15.74 -11.53
N GLU A 7 -13.83 14.62 -11.81
CA GLU A 7 -12.67 14.56 -12.69
C GLU A 7 -12.73 13.26 -13.49
N GLY A 8 -12.17 13.26 -14.69
CA GLY A 8 -12.01 12.08 -15.50
C GLY A 8 -10.87 12.28 -16.48
N GLY A 9 -10.22 11.21 -16.84
CA GLY A 9 -9.06 11.30 -17.69
C GLY A 9 -8.52 9.95 -18.14
N TYR A 10 -7.45 10.05 -18.88
CA TYR A 10 -6.59 8.96 -19.31
C TYR A 10 -5.19 9.20 -18.75
N ALA A 11 -4.60 8.17 -18.18
CA ALA A 11 -3.21 8.16 -17.71
C ALA A 11 -2.46 7.02 -18.39
N GLY A 12 -1.21 7.24 -18.76
CA GLY A 12 -0.38 6.22 -19.34
C GLY A 12 1.10 6.43 -19.03
N LEU A 13 1.83 5.32 -18.95
CA LEU A 13 3.28 5.28 -18.74
C LEU A 13 3.88 4.27 -19.70
N LYS A 14 4.87 4.71 -20.51
CA LYS A 14 5.72 3.82 -21.31
C LYS A 14 7.14 3.91 -20.81
N ARG A 15 7.76 2.76 -20.59
CA ARG A 15 9.17 2.66 -20.20
C ARG A 15 9.85 1.60 -21.05
N LYS A 16 11.05 1.91 -21.55
CA LYS A 16 11.93 0.96 -22.22
C LYS A 16 13.19 0.83 -21.42
N GLY A 17 13.63 -0.41 -21.21
CA GLY A 17 14.89 -0.77 -20.58
C GLY A 17 15.81 -1.42 -21.59
N ASP A 18 17.10 -1.15 -21.46
CA ASP A 18 18.18 -1.80 -22.20
C ASP A 18 19.28 -2.11 -21.19
N LEU A 19 19.47 -3.40 -20.91
CA LEU A 19 20.39 -3.88 -19.89
C LEU A 19 21.38 -4.85 -20.50
N GLU A 20 22.66 -4.65 -20.21
CA GLU A 20 23.73 -5.56 -20.62
C GLU A 20 24.14 -6.43 -19.43
N TYR A 21 24.23 -7.74 -19.65
CA TYR A 21 24.60 -8.72 -18.65
C TYR A 21 25.86 -9.44 -19.10
N THR A 22 26.78 -9.64 -18.16
CA THR A 22 27.91 -10.55 -18.31
C THR A 22 27.73 -11.71 -17.35
N GLU A 23 27.63 -12.93 -17.85
CA GLU A 23 27.53 -14.14 -17.04
C GLU A 23 28.89 -14.82 -16.99
N GLU A 24 29.44 -15.00 -15.79
CA GLU A 24 30.69 -15.70 -15.55
C GLU A 24 30.41 -17.00 -14.81
N ARG A 25 30.73 -18.12 -15.39
CA ARG A 25 30.64 -19.44 -14.75
C ARG A 25 32.01 -19.98 -14.42
N SER A 26 32.20 -20.30 -13.15
CA SER A 26 33.47 -20.90 -12.67
C SER A 26 33.19 -22.12 -11.79
N ALA A 27 34.06 -23.13 -11.84
CA ALA A 27 34.05 -24.23 -10.89
C ALA A 27 35.52 -24.52 -10.47
N ASN A 28 35.71 -24.77 -9.16
CA ASN A 28 37.01 -25.03 -8.56
C ASN A 28 38.08 -23.95 -8.84
N GLY A 29 37.65 -22.68 -9.05
CA GLY A 29 38.57 -21.57 -9.35
C GLY A 29 38.96 -21.43 -10.81
N GLU A 30 38.47 -22.29 -11.69
CA GLU A 30 38.62 -22.16 -13.12
C GLU A 30 37.34 -21.61 -13.76
N GLN A 31 37.50 -20.58 -14.60
CA GLN A 31 36.44 -19.96 -15.35
C GLN A 31 36.21 -20.78 -16.63
N PHE A 32 35.02 -21.29 -16.88
CA PHE A 32 34.75 -22.18 -18.01
C PHE A 32 33.73 -21.63 -19.01
N GLU A 33 32.99 -20.56 -18.68
CA GLU A 33 32.05 -19.95 -19.61
C GLU A 33 31.83 -18.47 -19.27
N ASN A 34 31.93 -17.61 -20.30
CA ASN A 34 31.55 -16.22 -20.26
C ASN A 34 30.46 -15.97 -21.30
N GLY A 35 29.29 -15.54 -20.86
CA GLY A 35 28.19 -15.13 -21.70
C GLY A 35 27.99 -13.61 -21.64
N GLU A 36 27.84 -12.98 -22.79
CA GLU A 36 27.37 -11.60 -22.90
C GLU A 36 25.95 -11.63 -23.43
N PHE A 37 25.05 -11.02 -22.69
CA PHE A 37 23.62 -10.97 -23.01
C PHE A 37 23.11 -9.54 -22.93
N LYS A 38 22.11 -9.22 -23.75
CA LYS A 38 21.39 -7.95 -23.73
C LYS A 38 19.92 -8.22 -23.47
N SER A 39 19.35 -7.60 -22.44
CA SER A 39 17.90 -7.58 -22.20
C SER A 39 17.27 -6.32 -22.77
N LEU A 40 16.18 -6.49 -23.49
CA LEU A 40 15.33 -5.40 -23.95
C LEU A 40 13.97 -5.54 -23.28
N ASP A 41 13.63 -4.55 -22.46
CA ASP A 41 12.37 -4.52 -21.70
C ASP A 41 11.46 -3.41 -22.24
N ASP A 42 10.21 -3.72 -22.47
CA ASP A 42 9.15 -2.76 -22.83
C ASP A 42 8.00 -2.88 -21.85
N PHE A 43 7.60 -1.76 -21.28
CA PHE A 43 6.56 -1.67 -20.28
C PHE A 43 5.59 -0.54 -20.67
N ASP A 44 4.32 -0.87 -20.83
CA ASP A 44 3.26 0.04 -21.22
C ASP A 44 2.05 -0.14 -20.28
N ILE A 45 1.75 0.88 -19.51
CA ILE A 45 0.54 0.94 -18.68
C ILE A 45 -0.33 2.07 -19.19
N HIS A 46 -1.62 1.81 -19.29
CA HIS A 46 -2.62 2.86 -19.46
C HIS A 46 -3.91 2.55 -18.70
N GLU A 47 -4.57 3.58 -18.26
CA GLU A 47 -5.80 3.52 -17.47
C GLU A 47 -6.72 4.67 -17.86
N THR A 48 -8.02 4.40 -18.03
CA THR A 48 -9.05 5.43 -18.02
C THR A 48 -9.62 5.55 -16.61
N PHE A 49 -9.90 6.75 -16.14
CA PHE A 49 -10.48 6.93 -14.81
C PHE A 49 -11.57 8.00 -14.78
N GLY A 50 -12.48 7.82 -13.83
CA GLY A 50 -13.45 8.82 -13.44
C GLY A 50 -13.57 8.88 -11.93
N LEU A 51 -13.68 10.08 -11.37
CA LEU A 51 -13.91 10.24 -9.93
C LEU A 51 -14.94 11.34 -9.65
N GLY A 52 -15.61 11.19 -8.50
CA GLY A 52 -16.53 12.17 -7.98
C GLY A 52 -16.36 12.32 -6.47
N ASN A 53 -16.44 13.55 -5.99
CA ASN A 53 -16.40 13.86 -4.57
C ASN A 53 -17.52 14.83 -4.22
N LEU A 54 -18.31 14.47 -3.20
CA LEU A 54 -19.33 15.31 -2.59
C LEU A 54 -18.90 15.63 -1.16
N ALA A 55 -19.04 16.89 -0.74
CA ALA A 55 -18.79 17.26 0.64
C ALA A 55 -19.86 18.24 1.14
N VAL A 56 -20.25 18.04 2.39
CA VAL A 56 -21.21 18.87 3.11
C VAL A 56 -20.63 19.27 4.46
N ASP A 57 -20.72 20.52 4.81
CA ASP A 57 -20.36 21.04 6.11
C ASP A 57 -21.52 21.89 6.67
N HIS A 58 -21.99 21.54 7.87
CA HIS A 58 -23.03 22.26 8.58
C HIS A 58 -22.51 22.73 9.94
N LYS A 59 -22.47 24.03 10.12
CA LYS A 59 -22.12 24.67 11.40
C LYS A 59 -23.40 24.97 12.16
N PHE A 60 -23.53 24.40 13.37
CA PHE A 60 -24.67 24.66 14.25
C PHE A 60 -24.55 25.99 14.98
N ASN A 61 -23.30 26.45 15.21
CA ASN A 61 -23.03 27.73 15.86
C ASN A 61 -21.55 28.17 15.58
N ASP A 62 -21.23 29.38 16.03
CA ASP A 62 -19.87 29.94 15.87
C ASP A 62 -18.84 29.41 16.89
N LYS A 63 -19.23 28.50 17.78
CA LYS A 63 -18.36 27.91 18.82
C LYS A 63 -17.66 26.63 18.35
N GLY A 64 -17.73 26.30 17.06
CA GLY A 64 -17.10 25.11 16.49
C GLY A 64 -17.96 23.84 16.54
N HIS A 65 -19.26 23.95 16.91
CA HIS A 65 -20.19 22.83 16.82
C HIS A 65 -20.55 22.59 15.35
N ASN A 66 -20.10 21.50 14.79
CA ASN A 66 -20.30 21.20 13.37
C ASN A 66 -20.50 19.72 13.08
N LEU A 67 -21.14 19.48 11.94
CA LEU A 67 -21.25 18.16 11.29
C LEU A 67 -20.73 18.30 9.87
N SER A 68 -19.78 17.44 9.50
CA SER A 68 -19.31 17.36 8.12
C SER A 68 -19.50 15.95 7.59
N GLY A 69 -19.75 15.85 6.28
CA GLY A 69 -19.87 14.61 5.56
C GLY A 69 -19.15 14.67 4.23
N SER A 70 -18.59 13.56 3.78
CA SER A 70 -18.04 13.44 2.45
C SER A 70 -18.32 12.06 1.86
N PHE A 71 -18.49 12.04 0.55
CA PHE A 71 -18.61 10.83 -0.25
C PHE A 71 -17.68 10.94 -1.45
N PHE A 72 -16.85 9.94 -1.63
CA PHE A 72 -15.90 9.84 -2.74
C PHE A 72 -16.12 8.51 -3.46
N LEU A 73 -16.13 8.58 -4.80
CA LEU A 73 -16.19 7.44 -5.69
C LEU A 73 -15.10 7.60 -6.75
N LYS A 74 -14.30 6.58 -6.98
CA LYS A 74 -13.38 6.49 -8.12
C LYS A 74 -13.62 5.17 -8.85
N TYR A 75 -13.68 5.25 -10.15
CA TYR A 75 -13.58 4.13 -11.07
C TYR A 75 -12.29 4.26 -11.87
N GLY A 76 -11.51 3.20 -11.96
CA GLY A 76 -10.43 3.02 -12.92
C GLY A 76 -10.79 1.83 -13.79
N GLY A 77 -10.88 2.04 -15.09
CA GLY A 77 -11.28 1.01 -16.04
C GLY A 77 -10.33 0.96 -17.23
N ASP A 78 -10.40 -0.13 -17.98
CA ASP A 78 -9.52 -0.37 -19.11
C ASP A 78 -8.04 -0.19 -18.75
N ALA A 79 -7.70 -0.48 -17.48
CA ALA A 79 -6.31 -0.54 -17.10
C ALA A 79 -5.71 -1.74 -17.81
N LEU A 80 -4.79 -1.49 -18.72
CA LEU A 80 -4.01 -2.51 -19.39
C LEU A 80 -2.54 -2.28 -19.07
N GLU A 81 -1.95 -3.30 -18.49
CA GLU A 81 -0.52 -3.38 -18.26
C GLU A 81 0.07 -4.40 -19.25
N TYR A 82 1.03 -3.96 -20.03
CA TYR A 82 1.79 -4.81 -20.94
C TYR A 82 3.24 -4.77 -20.54
N PHE A 83 3.83 -5.94 -20.39
CA PHE A 83 5.25 -6.11 -20.15
C PHE A 83 5.85 -7.09 -21.14
N GLN A 84 6.99 -6.74 -21.71
CA GLN A 84 7.81 -7.63 -22.52
C GLN A 84 9.25 -7.54 -22.09
N SER A 85 9.92 -8.69 -21.97
CA SER A 85 11.37 -8.77 -21.77
C SER A 85 11.94 -9.82 -22.70
N ASP A 86 12.95 -9.44 -23.46
CA ASP A 86 13.63 -10.27 -24.43
C ASP A 86 15.12 -10.31 -24.12
N LEU A 87 15.73 -11.50 -24.08
CA LEU A 87 17.14 -11.72 -23.87
C LEU A 87 17.81 -12.14 -25.18
N PHE A 88 18.84 -11.40 -25.59
CA PHE A 88 19.63 -11.63 -26.78
C PHE A 88 21.07 -11.97 -26.41
N ASP A 89 21.69 -12.86 -27.19
CA ASP A 89 23.14 -13.12 -27.11
C ASP A 89 23.95 -12.03 -27.84
N LYS A 90 25.27 -12.13 -27.77
CA LYS A 90 26.22 -11.25 -28.45
C LYS A 90 26.09 -11.18 -29.99
N ASN A 91 25.41 -12.16 -30.59
CA ASN A 91 25.14 -12.20 -32.04
C ASN A 91 23.75 -11.62 -32.35
N ASN A 92 23.09 -11.01 -31.37
CA ASN A 92 21.71 -10.47 -31.46
C ASN A 92 20.67 -11.53 -31.81
N VAL A 93 20.89 -12.79 -31.39
CA VAL A 93 19.93 -13.88 -31.51
C VAL A 93 19.11 -13.94 -30.21
N ARG A 94 17.77 -13.88 -30.30
CA ARG A 94 16.90 -14.01 -29.14
C ARG A 94 17.04 -15.41 -28.55
N GLN A 95 17.53 -15.46 -27.33
CA GLN A 95 17.69 -16.69 -26.55
C GLN A 95 16.44 -17.00 -25.77
N GLN A 96 15.80 -15.95 -25.23
CA GLN A 96 14.62 -16.05 -24.41
C GLN A 96 13.74 -14.80 -24.55
N GLY A 97 12.48 -14.93 -24.14
CA GLY A 97 11.56 -13.81 -24.11
C GLY A 97 10.27 -14.18 -23.43
N HIS A 98 9.64 -13.19 -22.83
CA HIS A 98 8.30 -13.33 -22.30
C HIS A 98 7.50 -12.05 -22.54
N ARG A 99 6.18 -12.21 -22.63
CA ARG A 99 5.20 -11.14 -22.75
C ARG A 99 4.11 -11.38 -21.77
N ALA A 100 3.71 -10.36 -21.04
CA ALA A 100 2.61 -10.43 -20.08
C ALA A 100 1.60 -9.33 -20.34
N TRP A 101 0.35 -9.64 -20.08
CA TRP A 101 -0.78 -8.72 -20.11
C TRP A 101 -1.57 -8.85 -18.83
N GLU A 102 -1.92 -7.73 -18.26
CA GLU A 102 -2.80 -7.62 -17.13
C GLU A 102 -3.88 -6.58 -17.44
N ALA A 103 -5.13 -7.00 -17.36
CA ALA A 103 -6.28 -6.14 -17.57
C ALA A 103 -7.07 -6.04 -16.27
N GLU A 104 -7.40 -4.81 -15.84
CA GLU A 104 -7.98 -4.57 -14.52
C GLU A 104 -9.07 -3.52 -14.54
N HIS A 105 -10.05 -3.71 -13.63
CA HIS A 105 -11.08 -2.73 -13.30
C HIS A 105 -11.07 -2.47 -11.79
N ARG A 106 -11.04 -1.21 -11.40
CA ARG A 106 -10.88 -0.79 -10.00
C ARG A 106 -11.99 0.13 -9.55
N TRP A 107 -12.53 -0.13 -8.36
CA TRP A 107 -13.46 0.76 -7.69
C TRP A 107 -12.95 1.17 -6.33
N THR A 108 -13.07 2.45 -6.01
CA THR A 108 -12.82 2.97 -4.67
C THR A 108 -14.00 3.78 -4.20
N VAL A 109 -14.52 3.44 -3.03
CA VAL A 109 -15.61 4.17 -2.36
C VAL A 109 -15.14 4.61 -0.99
N ARG A 110 -15.38 5.87 -0.64
CA ARG A 110 -15.20 6.40 0.72
C ARG A 110 -16.43 7.20 1.11
N ALA A 111 -16.98 6.89 2.29
CA ALA A 111 -17.99 7.72 2.91
C ALA A 111 -17.52 8.08 4.31
N LYS A 112 -17.66 9.32 4.71
CA LYS A 112 -17.23 9.83 6.01
C LYS A 112 -18.25 10.80 6.57
N ALA A 113 -18.48 10.69 7.89
CA ALA A 113 -19.25 11.65 8.66
C ALA A 113 -18.48 11.97 9.94
N ASP A 114 -18.25 13.24 10.20
CA ASP A 114 -17.55 13.76 11.37
C ASP A 114 -18.46 14.72 12.13
N TYR A 115 -18.53 14.53 13.44
CA TYR A 115 -19.26 15.40 14.34
C TYR A 115 -18.31 15.97 15.39
N VAL A 116 -18.33 17.29 15.56
CA VAL A 116 -17.55 18.01 16.56
C VAL A 116 -18.49 18.71 17.52
N PHE A 117 -18.36 18.41 18.79
CA PHE A 117 -19.15 19.00 19.87
C PHE A 117 -18.23 19.68 20.90
N PRO A 118 -18.12 21.02 20.90
CA PRO A 118 -17.46 21.77 21.96
C PRO A 118 -18.37 21.78 23.20
N TYR A 119 -17.94 21.12 24.27
CA TYR A 119 -18.69 21.10 25.51
C TYR A 119 -18.23 22.14 26.56
N SER A 120 -17.04 22.71 26.33
CA SER A 120 -16.48 23.78 27.15
C SER A 120 -15.73 24.79 26.29
N LYS A 121 -15.06 25.78 26.89
CA LYS A 121 -14.21 26.74 26.16
C LYS A 121 -12.96 26.09 25.59
N THR A 122 -12.45 25.04 26.22
CA THR A 122 -11.24 24.32 25.86
C THR A 122 -11.52 22.87 25.45
N GLY A 123 -12.68 22.34 25.89
CA GLY A 123 -13.03 20.96 25.71
C GLY A 123 -13.92 20.68 24.50
N GLN A 124 -13.60 19.62 23.77
CA GLN A 124 -14.38 19.13 22.63
C GLN A 124 -14.41 17.61 22.56
N ILE A 125 -15.52 17.10 22.06
CA ILE A 125 -15.67 15.71 21.63
C ILE A 125 -15.74 15.71 20.12
N LYS A 126 -14.97 14.82 19.47
CA LYS A 126 -15.08 14.51 18.05
C LYS A 126 -15.48 13.05 17.94
N ALA A 127 -16.48 12.75 17.13
CA ALA A 127 -16.89 11.39 16.82
C ALA A 127 -17.14 11.29 15.31
N GLY A 128 -16.91 10.14 14.74
CA GLY A 128 -17.18 9.98 13.33
C GLY A 128 -17.23 8.52 12.89
N TYR A 129 -17.82 8.34 11.74
CA TYR A 129 -17.89 7.08 11.03
C TYR A 129 -17.22 7.22 9.67
N GLN A 130 -16.49 6.18 9.26
CA GLN A 130 -15.89 6.08 7.94
C GLN A 130 -16.13 4.70 7.38
N TYR A 131 -16.63 4.66 6.16
CA TYR A 131 -16.62 3.48 5.30
C TYR A 131 -15.58 3.67 4.19
N PHE A 132 -14.78 2.64 3.98
CA PHE A 132 -13.86 2.52 2.86
C PHE A 132 -14.11 1.19 2.17
N SER A 133 -14.21 1.20 0.85
CA SER A 133 -14.22 -0.01 0.02
C SER A 133 -13.29 0.18 -1.16
N TYR A 134 -12.50 -0.83 -1.41
CA TYR A 134 -11.71 -1.00 -2.61
C TYR A 134 -12.05 -2.35 -3.21
N SER A 135 -12.29 -2.40 -4.50
CA SER A 135 -12.42 -3.65 -5.25
C SER A 135 -11.67 -3.55 -6.56
N GLU A 136 -11.12 -4.69 -6.96
CA GLU A 136 -10.37 -4.86 -8.19
C GLU A 136 -10.66 -6.24 -8.75
N ASP A 137 -10.91 -6.32 -10.04
CA ASP A 137 -11.02 -7.56 -10.79
C ASP A 137 -10.22 -7.47 -12.07
N GLY A 138 -9.69 -8.59 -12.48
CA GLY A 138 -8.86 -8.62 -13.67
C GLY A 138 -8.43 -10.02 -14.09
N ASP A 139 -7.63 -10.04 -15.12
CA ASP A 139 -6.98 -11.24 -15.60
C ASP A 139 -5.51 -10.98 -15.95
N TYR A 140 -4.69 -12.01 -15.72
CA TYR A 140 -3.29 -12.03 -16.07
C TYR A 140 -3.01 -13.17 -17.04
N SER A 141 -2.29 -12.86 -18.13
CA SER A 141 -1.91 -13.83 -19.16
C SER A 141 -0.47 -13.63 -19.60
N MET A 142 0.17 -14.70 -20.06
CA MET A 142 1.58 -14.66 -20.39
C MET A 142 1.94 -15.58 -21.55
N GLN A 143 2.92 -15.14 -22.34
CA GLN A 143 3.57 -15.93 -23.40
C GLN A 143 5.07 -16.04 -23.12
N PHE A 144 5.63 -17.20 -23.47
CA PHE A 144 7.07 -17.44 -23.48
C PHE A 144 7.55 -17.67 -24.91
N TRP A 145 8.80 -17.26 -25.14
CA TRP A 145 9.51 -17.55 -26.39
C TRP A 145 10.01 -19.00 -26.42
N ASN A 146 9.75 -19.69 -27.52
CA ASN A 146 10.34 -20.98 -27.79
C ASN A 146 11.51 -20.81 -28.78
N PRO A 147 12.77 -21.09 -28.39
CA PRO A 147 13.93 -20.90 -29.24
C PRO A 147 13.96 -21.89 -30.42
N ASP A 148 13.35 -23.08 -30.32
CA ASP A 148 13.35 -24.09 -31.36
C ASP A 148 12.39 -23.72 -32.49
N THR A 149 11.15 -23.33 -32.15
CA THR A 149 10.13 -22.91 -33.12
C THR A 149 10.26 -21.47 -33.55
N LYS A 150 10.97 -20.64 -32.78
CA LYS A 150 11.09 -19.18 -32.93
C LYS A 150 9.75 -18.44 -32.89
N GLU A 151 8.85 -18.92 -32.02
CA GLU A 151 7.51 -18.38 -31.81
C GLU A 151 7.22 -18.17 -30.33
N PHE A 152 6.30 -17.27 -29.98
CA PHE A 152 5.75 -17.15 -28.65
C PHE A 152 4.57 -18.10 -28.49
N PHE A 153 4.49 -18.76 -27.30
CA PHE A 153 3.39 -19.66 -26.94
C PHE A 153 2.78 -19.25 -25.60
N TRP A 154 1.48 -19.45 -25.48
CA TRP A 154 0.73 -19.16 -24.25
C TRP A 154 1.10 -20.10 -23.11
N ARG A 155 1.18 -19.55 -21.90
CA ARG A 155 1.37 -20.28 -20.64
C ARG A 155 0.04 -20.36 -19.91
N ASP A 156 -0.81 -21.29 -20.32
CA ASP A 156 -2.13 -21.51 -19.71
C ASP A 156 -2.04 -21.90 -18.21
N ASP A 157 -0.92 -22.47 -17.79
CA ASP A 157 -0.64 -22.79 -16.39
C ASP A 157 -0.42 -21.53 -15.52
N ILE A 158 0.00 -20.42 -16.13
CA ILE A 158 0.18 -19.12 -15.48
C ILE A 158 -1.10 -18.25 -15.56
N TYR A 159 -1.92 -18.46 -16.58
CA TYR A 159 -3.19 -17.70 -16.72
C TYR A 159 -3.99 -17.71 -15.42
N ASN A 160 -4.43 -16.53 -14.99
CA ASN A 160 -5.22 -16.37 -13.79
C ASN A 160 -6.25 -15.25 -13.96
N THR A 161 -7.44 -15.47 -13.40
CA THR A 161 -8.40 -14.41 -13.15
C THR A 161 -8.50 -14.17 -11.66
N PHE A 162 -8.68 -12.92 -11.26
CA PHE A 162 -8.78 -12.58 -9.84
C PHE A 162 -9.91 -11.57 -9.58
N TYR A 163 -10.41 -11.61 -8.37
CA TYR A 163 -11.28 -10.60 -7.79
C TYR A 163 -10.85 -10.35 -6.36
N PHE A 164 -10.57 -9.10 -6.07
CA PHE A 164 -10.25 -8.63 -4.73
C PHE A 164 -11.29 -7.61 -4.26
N GLN A 165 -11.69 -7.71 -3.01
CA GLN A 165 -12.50 -6.70 -2.34
C GLN A 165 -12.06 -6.54 -0.90
N GLN A 166 -11.87 -5.29 -0.49
CA GLN A 166 -11.64 -4.93 0.91
C GLN A 166 -12.64 -3.84 1.32
N GLY A 167 -13.44 -4.14 2.36
CA GLY A 167 -14.35 -3.20 2.99
C GLY A 167 -13.94 -2.95 4.43
N ILE A 168 -13.86 -1.69 4.84
CA ILE A 168 -13.47 -1.26 6.19
C ILE A 168 -14.53 -0.31 6.74
N ASN A 169 -15.18 -0.74 7.82
CA ASN A 169 -16.08 0.11 8.61
C ASN A 169 -15.33 0.59 9.84
N SER A 170 -15.35 1.87 10.11
CA SER A 170 -14.59 2.47 11.20
C SER A 170 -15.51 3.41 11.99
N LEU A 171 -15.52 3.25 13.30
CA LEU A 171 -16.14 4.18 14.23
C LEU A 171 -15.07 4.72 15.18
N TYR A 172 -15.08 6.01 15.44
CA TYR A 172 -14.11 6.62 16.33
C TYR A 172 -14.69 7.73 17.17
N ALA A 173 -14.07 7.90 18.35
CA ALA A 173 -14.34 9.03 19.24
C ALA A 173 -13.03 9.56 19.81
N ILE A 174 -12.95 10.88 19.95
CA ILE A 174 -11.79 11.60 20.49
C ILE A 174 -12.32 12.64 21.46
N VAL A 175 -11.75 12.68 22.67
CA VAL A 175 -12.02 13.70 23.67
C VAL A 175 -10.74 14.49 23.91
N GLY A 176 -10.84 15.81 23.88
CA GLY A 176 -9.73 16.69 24.19
C GLY A 176 -10.18 17.85 25.07
N ASP A 177 -9.35 18.23 26.03
CA ASP A 177 -9.56 19.38 26.88
C ASP A 177 -8.21 19.90 27.45
N SER A 178 -8.28 21.06 28.08
CA SER A 178 -7.17 21.65 28.85
C SER A 178 -7.62 21.85 30.29
N TYR A 179 -6.81 21.35 31.24
CA TYR A 179 -7.04 21.54 32.65
C TYR A 179 -5.76 22.00 33.35
N ARG A 180 -5.75 23.24 33.86
CA ARG A 180 -4.56 23.87 34.45
C ARG A 180 -3.38 23.88 33.45
N SER A 181 -2.29 23.18 33.83
CA SER A 181 -1.09 23.06 32.98
C SER A 181 -1.13 21.87 32.03
N PHE A 182 -2.20 21.09 32.02
CA PHE A 182 -2.34 19.93 31.17
C PHE A 182 -3.24 20.19 29.96
N ASP A 183 -2.79 19.79 28.80
CA ASP A 183 -3.59 19.63 27.57
C ASP A 183 -3.66 18.15 27.27
N PHE A 184 -4.85 17.61 27.02
CA PHE A 184 -4.96 16.20 26.67
C PHE A 184 -5.92 15.96 25.50
N GLN A 185 -5.61 14.95 24.73
CA GLN A 185 -6.47 14.40 23.70
C GLN A 185 -6.33 12.88 23.73
N VAL A 186 -7.45 12.18 23.93
CA VAL A 186 -7.50 10.71 23.95
C VAL A 186 -8.54 10.26 22.93
N GLY A 187 -8.18 9.28 22.13
CA GLY A 187 -9.02 8.75 21.07
C GLY A 187 -9.03 7.23 21.01
N LEU A 188 -10.12 6.68 20.55
CA LEU A 188 -10.27 5.28 20.23
C LEU A 188 -10.98 5.15 18.88
N ARG A 189 -10.40 4.34 17.99
CA ARG A 189 -10.99 3.94 16.72
C ARG A 189 -11.15 2.43 16.69
N GLY A 190 -12.33 1.94 16.39
CA GLY A 190 -12.61 0.54 16.10
C GLY A 190 -12.81 0.35 14.60
N GLU A 191 -12.19 -0.67 14.03
CA GLU A 191 -12.31 -1.02 12.61
C GLU A 191 -12.77 -2.47 12.45
N HIS A 192 -13.77 -2.67 11.60
CA HIS A 192 -14.18 -3.98 11.11
C HIS A 192 -13.79 -4.07 9.65
N THR A 193 -12.82 -4.95 9.35
CA THR A 193 -12.34 -5.24 7.99
C THR A 193 -12.96 -6.55 7.49
N HIS A 194 -13.50 -6.51 6.29
CA HIS A 194 -13.92 -7.67 5.50
C HIS A 194 -13.12 -7.67 4.19
N GLN A 195 -12.38 -8.75 3.92
CA GLN A 195 -11.52 -8.88 2.74
C GLN A 195 -11.80 -10.20 2.06
N VAL A 196 -11.98 -10.16 0.75
CA VAL A 196 -12.19 -11.31 -0.13
C VAL A 196 -11.14 -11.27 -1.21
N LEU A 197 -10.46 -12.38 -1.42
CA LEU A 197 -9.64 -12.67 -2.59
C LEU A 197 -10.21 -13.94 -3.24
N ARG A 198 -10.54 -13.86 -4.51
CA ARG A 198 -10.94 -14.99 -5.34
C ARG A 198 -10.00 -15.07 -6.53
N SER A 199 -9.64 -16.26 -6.92
CA SER A 199 -8.75 -16.53 -8.04
C SER A 199 -9.23 -17.78 -8.78
N SER A 200 -8.93 -17.89 -10.07
CA SER A 200 -9.08 -19.15 -10.81
C SER A 200 -8.18 -20.27 -10.26
N LYS A 201 -7.20 -19.93 -9.41
CA LYS A 201 -6.40 -20.87 -8.63
C LYS A 201 -7.05 -21.06 -7.26
N ASP A 202 -7.81 -22.15 -7.05
CA ASP A 202 -8.60 -22.41 -5.83
C ASP A 202 -7.80 -22.29 -4.53
N TRP A 203 -6.53 -22.68 -4.53
CA TRP A 203 -5.65 -22.62 -3.36
C TRP A 203 -5.44 -21.18 -2.84
N ALA A 204 -5.68 -20.17 -3.67
CA ALA A 204 -5.46 -18.76 -3.34
C ALA A 204 -6.70 -18.06 -2.77
N ASN A 205 -7.89 -18.70 -2.85
CA ASN A 205 -9.12 -18.12 -2.36
C ASN A 205 -9.06 -17.84 -0.85
N ARG A 206 -9.35 -16.60 -0.44
CA ARG A 206 -9.30 -16.16 0.96
C ARG A 206 -10.50 -15.30 1.31
N LEU A 207 -11.02 -15.54 2.51
CA LEU A 207 -11.97 -14.68 3.18
C LEU A 207 -11.42 -14.33 4.55
N GLN A 208 -11.17 -13.07 4.79
CA GLN A 208 -10.64 -12.58 6.05
C GLN A 208 -11.59 -11.56 6.67
N LYS A 209 -11.87 -11.74 7.96
CA LYS A 209 -12.64 -10.78 8.78
C LYS A 209 -11.84 -10.46 10.02
N ARG A 210 -11.68 -9.18 10.32
CA ARG A 210 -10.92 -8.72 11.48
C ARG A 210 -11.65 -7.58 12.16
N PHE A 211 -11.57 -7.57 13.48
CA PHE A 211 -11.97 -6.40 14.29
C PHE A 211 -10.74 -5.92 15.06
N GLU A 212 -10.45 -4.64 14.96
CA GLU A 212 -9.21 -4.05 15.46
C GLU A 212 -9.49 -2.74 16.18
N LEU A 213 -8.73 -2.46 17.26
CA LEU A 213 -8.81 -1.23 18.03
C LEU A 213 -7.52 -0.44 17.88
N PHE A 214 -7.65 0.86 17.67
CA PHE A 214 -6.57 1.81 17.48
C PHE A 214 -6.69 2.95 18.49
N PRO A 215 -6.14 2.77 19.72
CA PRO A 215 -6.07 3.83 20.73
C PRO A 215 -5.01 4.87 20.33
N SER A 216 -5.26 6.12 20.74
CA SER A 216 -4.33 7.23 20.64
C SER A 216 -4.42 8.13 21.87
N ALA A 217 -3.30 8.72 22.28
CA ALA A 217 -3.24 9.67 23.37
C ALA A 217 -2.19 10.74 23.09
N HIS A 218 -2.52 11.99 23.37
CA HIS A 218 -1.60 13.12 23.39
C HIS A 218 -1.79 13.84 24.72
N ILE A 219 -0.73 13.99 25.49
CA ILE A 219 -0.76 14.63 26.81
C ILE A 219 0.35 15.67 26.83
N GLY A 220 -0.03 16.93 26.86
CA GLY A 220 0.86 18.07 27.01
C GLY A 220 0.90 18.54 28.45
N TYR A 221 2.08 18.85 28.96
CA TYR A 221 2.27 19.47 30.24
C TYR A 221 3.09 20.75 30.10
N ASN A 222 2.47 21.88 30.44
CA ASN A 222 3.12 23.19 30.45
C ASN A 222 3.89 23.35 31.75
N LEU A 223 5.21 23.08 31.72
CA LEU A 223 6.13 23.22 32.85
C LEU A 223 6.22 24.66 33.33
N THR A 224 6.30 25.58 32.36
CA THR A 224 6.26 27.02 32.53
C THR A 224 5.52 27.64 31.33
N GLN A 225 5.40 28.96 31.27
CA GLN A 225 4.83 29.64 30.09
C GLN A 225 5.65 29.40 28.81
N ASN A 226 6.94 29.06 28.96
CA ASN A 226 7.91 28.94 27.88
C ASN A 226 8.39 27.51 27.66
N GLN A 227 7.97 26.56 28.50
CA GLN A 227 8.41 25.17 28.46
C GLN A 227 7.24 24.23 28.42
N LYS A 228 7.24 23.31 27.46
CA LYS A 228 6.21 22.30 27.30
C LYS A 228 6.81 20.93 27.09
N LEU A 229 6.26 19.94 27.78
CA LEU A 229 6.50 18.52 27.55
C LEU A 229 5.26 17.93 26.88
N LEU A 230 5.44 17.15 25.82
CA LEU A 230 4.36 16.48 25.11
C LEU A 230 4.67 14.99 25.00
N PHE A 231 3.80 14.14 25.54
CA PHE A 231 3.79 12.71 25.31
C PHE A 231 2.72 12.36 24.28
N ALA A 232 3.08 11.52 23.29
CA ALA A 232 2.16 11.00 22.30
C ALA A 232 2.28 9.47 22.21
N TYR A 233 1.13 8.82 22.10
CA TYR A 233 1.02 7.39 21.82
C TYR A 233 0.02 7.15 20.72
N SER A 234 0.33 6.24 19.79
CA SER A 234 -0.65 5.76 18.81
C SER A 234 -0.38 4.31 18.41
N ARG A 235 -1.47 3.56 18.23
CA ARG A 235 -1.45 2.28 17.51
C ARG A 235 -1.98 2.49 16.11
N ARG A 236 -1.30 1.92 15.11
CA ARG A 236 -1.67 1.99 13.68
C ARG A 236 -1.50 0.63 13.03
N THR A 237 -2.06 0.47 11.82
CA THR A 237 -1.84 -0.70 10.98
C THR A 237 -1.41 -0.28 9.58
N THR A 238 -0.53 -1.08 8.95
CA THR A 238 -0.23 -1.03 7.51
C THR A 238 -0.79 -2.31 6.90
N ARG A 239 -1.73 -2.16 5.98
CA ARG A 239 -2.33 -3.29 5.27
C ARG A 239 -1.51 -3.61 4.04
N PRO A 240 -1.35 -4.90 3.70
CA PRO A 240 -0.70 -5.27 2.44
C PRO A 240 -1.50 -4.73 1.26
N GLU A 241 -0.80 -4.30 0.23
CA GLU A 241 -1.37 -3.96 -1.06
C GLU A 241 -1.76 -5.23 -1.82
N LEU A 242 -2.66 -5.13 -2.80
CA LEU A 242 -3.16 -6.29 -3.51
C LEU A 242 -2.05 -7.08 -4.19
N TYR A 243 -1.14 -6.41 -4.87
CA TYR A 243 -0.03 -7.07 -5.59
C TYR A 243 0.87 -7.94 -4.68
N PHE A 244 0.89 -7.69 -3.34
CA PHE A 244 1.56 -8.59 -2.39
C PHE A 244 0.80 -9.91 -2.17
N MET A 245 -0.45 -10.00 -2.61
CA MET A 245 -1.33 -11.14 -2.40
C MET A 245 -1.68 -11.89 -3.69
N GLU A 246 -1.33 -11.35 -4.86
CA GLU A 246 -1.65 -11.93 -6.16
C GLU A 246 -1.07 -13.32 -6.35
N PRO A 247 -1.91 -14.33 -6.60
CA PRO A 247 -1.48 -15.73 -6.56
C PRO A 247 -0.97 -16.25 -7.91
N TYR A 248 -0.35 -15.40 -8.70
CA TYR A 248 0.25 -15.75 -9.99
C TYR A 248 1.67 -15.24 -10.09
N ILE A 249 2.45 -15.87 -10.98
CA ILE A 249 3.84 -15.52 -11.19
C ILE A 249 3.91 -14.42 -12.24
N THR A 250 4.54 -13.31 -11.88
CA THR A 250 4.92 -12.23 -12.78
C THR A 250 6.44 -12.21 -12.94
N TYR A 251 6.94 -11.72 -14.06
CA TYR A 251 8.39 -11.57 -14.29
C TYR A 251 8.72 -10.09 -14.39
N LYS A 252 9.67 -9.64 -13.55
CA LYS A 252 10.19 -8.26 -13.59
C LYS A 252 11.26 -8.09 -14.66
N ASP A 253 12.01 -9.15 -14.83
CA ASP A 253 13.04 -9.32 -15.85
C ASP A 253 13.28 -10.81 -16.05
N TYR A 254 14.24 -11.17 -16.92
CA TYR A 254 14.53 -12.56 -17.20
C TYR A 254 14.94 -13.39 -15.98
N TYR A 255 15.62 -12.78 -15.01
CA TYR A 255 16.22 -13.47 -13.86
C TYR A 255 15.36 -13.36 -12.58
N THR A 256 14.31 -12.54 -12.59
CA THR A 256 13.50 -12.22 -11.41
C THR A 256 12.02 -12.44 -11.67
N ALA A 257 11.47 -13.46 -11.02
CA ALA A 257 10.02 -13.71 -10.93
C ALA A 257 9.50 -13.22 -9.57
N GLU A 258 8.22 -12.91 -9.50
CA GLU A 258 7.53 -12.52 -8.27
C GLU A 258 6.19 -13.29 -8.16
N ILE A 259 5.81 -13.64 -6.93
CA ILE A 259 4.50 -14.20 -6.60
C ILE A 259 4.01 -13.60 -5.29
N GLY A 260 2.77 -13.17 -5.24
CA GLY A 260 2.14 -12.69 -4.02
C GLY A 260 1.84 -13.83 -3.04
N ASN A 261 1.58 -13.45 -1.80
CA ASN A 261 1.21 -14.35 -0.71
C ASN A 261 -0.21 -14.02 -0.21
N PRO A 262 -1.24 -14.83 -0.56
CA PRO A 262 -2.62 -14.59 -0.12
C PRO A 262 -2.82 -14.61 1.40
N ASP A 263 -1.89 -15.19 2.15
CA ASP A 263 -1.95 -15.32 3.62
C ASP A 263 -1.25 -14.19 4.37
N ILE A 264 -0.73 -13.18 3.66
CA ILE A 264 -0.05 -12.05 4.27
C ILE A 264 -0.99 -11.25 5.17
N ARG A 265 -0.50 -10.89 6.36
CA ARG A 265 -1.25 -10.18 7.38
C ARG A 265 -0.82 -8.73 7.47
N PRO A 266 -1.69 -7.82 7.97
CA PRO A 266 -1.29 -6.45 8.25
C PRO A 266 -0.20 -6.36 9.30
N GLU A 267 0.64 -5.32 9.17
CA GLU A 267 1.56 -4.91 10.22
C GLU A 267 0.85 -4.07 11.27
N TYR A 268 1.26 -4.19 12.54
CA TYR A 268 0.79 -3.36 13.65
C TYR A 268 1.95 -2.57 14.24
N ILE A 269 1.73 -1.27 14.32
CA ILE A 269 2.76 -0.31 14.73
C ILE A 269 2.29 0.40 15.99
N HIS A 270 3.09 0.35 17.06
CA HIS A 270 2.94 1.19 18.24
C HIS A 270 4.03 2.25 18.21
N SER A 271 3.64 3.51 18.34
CA SER A 271 4.55 4.65 18.40
C SER A 271 4.38 5.37 19.73
N PHE A 272 5.50 5.63 20.39
CA PHE A 272 5.62 6.43 21.60
C PHE A 272 6.56 7.58 21.31
N GLU A 273 6.17 8.79 21.66
CA GLU A 273 6.96 10.00 21.43
C GLU A 273 6.93 10.88 22.67
N LEU A 274 8.08 11.43 23.04
CA LEU A 274 8.23 12.41 24.10
C LEU A 274 8.96 13.62 23.52
N ASN A 275 8.28 14.75 23.48
CA ASN A 275 8.82 15.99 22.94
C ASN A 275 8.94 17.04 24.07
N TYR A 276 10.09 17.69 24.14
CA TYR A 276 10.32 18.85 24.98
C TYR A 276 10.53 20.08 24.11
N SER A 277 9.92 21.19 24.47
CA SER A 277 10.10 22.48 23.80
C SER A 277 10.32 23.59 24.81
N LEU A 278 11.29 24.47 24.52
CA LEU A 278 11.61 25.69 25.25
C LEU A 278 11.66 26.87 24.27
N THR A 279 10.97 27.95 24.61
CA THR A 279 11.05 29.22 23.87
C THR A 279 11.58 30.31 24.82
N SER A 280 12.62 31.03 24.42
CA SER A 280 13.22 32.11 25.22
C SER A 280 13.59 33.29 24.32
N GLY A 281 12.76 34.37 24.36
CA GLY A 281 12.88 35.48 23.44
C GLY A 281 12.76 35.00 21.97
N ASP A 282 13.74 35.29 21.15
CA ASP A 282 13.81 34.87 19.74
C ASP A 282 14.41 33.48 19.52
N ASN A 283 14.76 32.80 20.61
CA ASN A 283 15.37 31.47 20.53
C ASN A 283 14.37 30.36 20.86
N ALA A 284 14.43 29.26 20.13
CA ALA A 284 13.65 28.03 20.37
C ALA A 284 14.56 26.82 20.39
N LEU A 285 14.36 25.96 21.41
CA LEU A 285 15.00 24.64 21.53
C LEU A 285 13.94 23.57 21.55
N SER A 286 14.12 22.49 20.80
CA SER A 286 13.29 21.29 20.86
C SER A 286 14.14 20.03 20.95
N ALA A 287 13.68 19.06 21.72
CA ALA A 287 14.26 17.72 21.81
C ALA A 287 13.15 16.67 21.72
N SER A 288 13.38 15.61 20.97
CA SER A 288 12.41 14.55 20.77
C SER A 288 13.06 13.18 21.02
N LEU A 289 12.36 12.35 21.75
CA LEU A 289 12.66 10.93 21.93
C LEU A 289 11.48 10.14 21.36
N PHE A 290 11.76 9.14 20.55
CA PHE A 290 10.73 8.26 20.00
C PHE A 290 11.11 6.80 20.18
N HIS A 291 10.10 5.96 20.33
CA HIS A 291 10.22 4.51 20.29
C HIS A 291 9.07 3.92 19.47
N ARG A 292 9.41 3.06 18.53
CA ARG A 292 8.44 2.39 17.66
C ARG A 292 8.65 0.89 17.70
N THR A 293 7.55 0.16 17.85
CA THR A 293 7.55 -1.29 17.69
C THR A 293 6.65 -1.65 16.53
N ARG A 294 7.08 -2.60 15.69
CA ARG A 294 6.31 -3.13 14.58
C ARG A 294 6.19 -4.65 14.73
N LYS A 295 4.97 -5.13 14.69
CA LYS A 295 4.64 -6.56 14.72
C LYS A 295 4.14 -7.00 13.35
N ASP A 296 4.45 -8.27 12.98
CA ASP A 296 4.09 -8.87 11.69
C ASP A 296 4.63 -8.07 10.49
N LYS A 297 5.87 -7.54 10.59
CA LYS A 297 6.52 -6.76 9.52
C LYS A 297 6.46 -7.51 8.20
N ILE A 298 6.09 -6.80 7.14
CA ILE A 298 6.04 -7.34 5.78
C ILE A 298 7.39 -7.12 5.11
N GLU A 299 8.03 -8.20 4.69
CA GLU A 299 9.30 -8.13 3.95
C GLU A 299 9.28 -9.03 2.74
N ARG A 300 10.10 -8.65 1.76
CA ARG A 300 10.36 -9.44 0.57
C ARG A 300 11.35 -10.55 0.90
N LEU A 301 10.97 -11.77 0.57
CA LEU A 301 11.83 -12.95 0.62
C LEU A 301 12.21 -13.34 -0.80
N ARG A 302 13.49 -13.63 -1.00
CA ARG A 302 14.02 -14.09 -2.29
C ARG A 302 14.56 -15.51 -2.16
N VAL A 303 14.09 -16.38 -3.04
CA VAL A 303 14.49 -17.78 -3.07
C VAL A 303 14.86 -18.21 -4.49
N PRO A 304 15.75 -19.20 -4.68
CA PRO A 304 15.95 -19.84 -5.99
C PRO A 304 14.64 -20.48 -6.47
N TYR A 305 14.28 -20.28 -7.73
CA TYR A 305 13.05 -20.82 -8.33
C TYR A 305 13.32 -21.81 -9.45
N GLN A 306 14.01 -21.37 -10.48
CA GLN A 306 14.43 -22.18 -11.63
C GLN A 306 15.90 -21.90 -11.93
N ALA A 307 16.51 -22.67 -12.86
CA ALA A 307 17.90 -22.41 -13.23
C ALA A 307 18.09 -20.97 -13.70
N GLY A 308 18.87 -20.19 -12.95
CA GLY A 308 19.15 -18.79 -13.22
C GLY A 308 18.03 -17.80 -12.83
N VAL A 309 16.87 -18.24 -12.30
CA VAL A 309 15.76 -17.37 -11.93
C VAL A 309 15.54 -17.39 -10.40
N THR A 310 15.41 -16.21 -9.82
CA THR A 310 15.00 -16.04 -8.41
C THR A 310 13.52 -15.71 -8.34
N LEU A 311 12.85 -16.18 -7.27
CA LEU A 311 11.46 -15.87 -6.96
C LEU A 311 11.39 -14.96 -5.73
N ASP A 312 10.82 -13.80 -5.92
CA ASP A 312 10.48 -12.88 -4.84
C ASP A 312 9.05 -13.14 -4.36
N SER A 313 8.84 -13.16 -3.06
CA SER A 313 7.51 -13.21 -2.45
C SER A 313 7.49 -12.38 -1.17
N MET A 314 6.29 -12.06 -0.67
CA MET A 314 6.12 -11.30 0.56
C MET A 314 5.78 -12.20 1.73
N ALA A 315 6.35 -11.94 2.89
CA ALA A 315 6.05 -12.66 4.11
C ALA A 315 6.04 -11.75 5.33
N ASN A 316 5.28 -12.16 6.36
CA ASN A 316 5.36 -11.50 7.66
C ASN A 316 6.56 -12.06 8.43
N VAL A 317 7.53 -11.21 8.74
CA VAL A 317 8.76 -11.54 9.45
C VAL A 317 8.78 -10.85 10.81
N GLY A 318 8.58 -11.59 11.87
CA GLY A 318 8.82 -11.23 13.27
C GLY A 318 8.44 -9.80 13.71
N HIS A 319 9.30 -9.21 14.52
CA HIS A 319 9.15 -7.88 15.13
C HIS A 319 10.34 -6.98 14.80
N ASP A 320 10.06 -5.69 14.69
CA ASP A 320 11.05 -4.63 14.49
C ASP A 320 10.90 -3.56 15.58
N TYR A 321 12.02 -2.98 16.01
CA TYR A 321 12.09 -1.96 17.06
C TYR A 321 13.01 -0.83 16.58
N SER A 322 12.60 0.41 16.81
CA SER A 322 13.39 1.61 16.52
C SER A 322 13.20 2.69 17.58
#